data_c9e40c987c19486a5051c75cf01bc015
#
_entry.id   c9e40c987c19486a5051c75cf01bc015
#
_cell.length_a   1.000
_cell.length_b   1.000
_cell.length_c   1.000
_cell.angle_alpha   90.00
_cell.angle_beta   90.00
_cell.angle_gamma   90.00
#
_symmetry.space_group_name_H-M   'P 1'
#
loop_
_entity.id
_entity.type
_entity.pdbx_description
1 polymer ?
#
loop_
_entity_poly.entity_id
_entity_poly.type
_entity_poly.pdbx_seq_one_letter_code
_entity_poly.pdbx_strand_id
1 'polypeptide(L)'
;KSRIFYLSSIDNNSPYLIAGNDRSYFGEGGKSLVNVFRYQKLLKGGSKIGFLSTSRYYKGGGYGNLFGVDGLFQLSNNLRVSFDILKNFNQEPNRDWIDSDDTFDGRTVKLDGEKFNGLGVSVGILRSTEKWSSYIGYKHIDPNYRGDVGFVVKNDRKWLTLLQSYKMFWDLGLFKKASFTVKKDIVYNYKNNLDVISLDGIIRADLRGNSTVSYYYDYDFISNYLDTDYKNYGTSIIELSSSPKEFITIRSNLRFGKDVAYNSDNPELGKEFLIFFSTRFQIN
;
A
#
# COMPACT_ATOMS: atom_id res chain seq x y z
N LYS A 1 7.00 28.34 6.43
CA LYS A 1 5.60 28.40 5.98
C LYS A 1 4.84 27.24 6.58
N SER A 2 3.60 27.47 7.06
CA SER A 2 2.73 26.43 7.65
C SER A 2 1.46 26.29 6.81
N ARG A 3 0.87 25.08 6.88
CA ARG A 3 -0.42 24.73 6.26
C ARG A 3 -1.30 24.10 7.33
N ILE A 4 -2.56 24.47 7.36
CA ILE A 4 -3.58 23.91 8.26
C ILE A 4 -4.74 23.44 7.38
N PHE A 5 -5.28 22.28 7.69
CA PHE A 5 -6.50 21.75 7.10
C PHE A 5 -7.39 21.22 8.22
N TYR A 6 -8.67 21.51 8.14
CA TYR A 6 -9.70 20.99 9.02
C TYR A 6 -10.93 20.60 8.19
N LEU A 7 -11.47 19.42 8.47
CA LEU A 7 -12.72 18.91 7.91
C LEU A 7 -13.58 18.38 9.05
N SER A 8 -14.85 18.70 9.04
CA SER A 8 -15.88 18.04 9.87
C SER A 8 -17.03 17.64 8.98
N SER A 9 -17.52 16.41 9.12
CA SER A 9 -18.58 15.84 8.29
C SER A 9 -19.47 14.91 9.10
N ILE A 10 -20.77 14.91 8.79
CA ILE A 10 -21.72 13.91 9.26
C ILE A 10 -21.90 12.89 8.12
N ASP A 11 -21.66 11.65 8.44
CA ASP A 11 -21.82 10.52 7.53
C ASP A 11 -23.00 9.68 8.02
N ASN A 12 -23.93 9.36 7.13
CA ASN A 12 -25.16 8.66 7.51
C ASN A 12 -25.05 7.15 7.39
N ASN A 13 -24.17 6.65 6.52
CA ASN A 13 -24.04 5.21 6.24
C ASN A 13 -22.63 4.91 5.69
N SER A 14 -21.62 5.11 6.52
CA SER A 14 -20.23 4.89 6.09
C SER A 14 -19.89 3.43 5.97
N PRO A 15 -19.11 3.04 4.97
CA PRO A 15 -18.49 1.73 4.97
C PRO A 15 -17.56 1.59 6.19
N TYR A 16 -17.64 0.45 6.83
CA TYR A 16 -16.78 0.06 7.94
C TYR A 16 -15.78 -0.98 7.46
N LEU A 17 -14.50 -0.74 7.70
CA LEU A 17 -13.44 -1.67 7.33
C LEU A 17 -12.64 -2.05 8.55
N ILE A 18 -12.59 -3.34 8.87
CA ILE A 18 -11.71 -3.90 9.87
C ILE A 18 -10.58 -4.63 9.17
N ALA A 19 -9.35 -4.21 9.41
CA ALA A 19 -8.15 -4.91 8.97
C ALA A 19 -7.92 -6.14 9.84
N GLY A 20 -7.76 -7.29 9.21
CA GLY A 20 -7.26 -8.52 9.84
C GLY A 20 -5.85 -8.85 9.36
N ASN A 21 -5.35 -10.00 9.76
CA ASN A 21 -4.02 -10.49 9.38
C ASN A 21 -3.96 -10.78 7.87
N ASP A 22 -4.92 -11.55 7.38
CA ASP A 22 -4.93 -12.08 6.02
C ASP A 22 -5.93 -11.37 5.12
N ARG A 23 -7.04 -10.92 5.66
CA ARG A 23 -8.13 -10.28 4.92
C ARG A 23 -8.71 -9.10 5.68
N SER A 24 -9.54 -8.34 4.98
CA SER A 24 -10.34 -7.25 5.55
C SER A 24 -11.81 -7.65 5.60
N TYR A 25 -12.51 -7.12 6.60
CA TYR A 25 -13.93 -7.33 6.81
C TYR A 25 -14.67 -6.03 6.57
N PHE A 26 -15.73 -6.12 5.79
CA PHE A 26 -16.54 -4.97 5.40
C PHE A 26 -17.90 -5.04 6.07
N GLY A 27 -18.39 -3.88 6.49
CA GLY A 27 -19.74 -3.69 6.99
C GLY A 27 -20.24 -2.29 6.66
N GLU A 28 -21.52 -2.08 6.82
CA GLU A 28 -22.12 -0.75 6.72
C GLU A 28 -22.25 -0.16 8.12
N GLY A 29 -21.53 0.94 8.36
CA GLY A 29 -21.63 1.71 9.60
C GLY A 29 -22.88 2.60 9.63
N GLY A 30 -23.36 2.90 10.81
CA GLY A 30 -24.45 3.84 11.00
C GLY A 30 -23.98 5.31 10.93
N LYS A 31 -24.87 6.22 11.36
CA LYS A 31 -24.57 7.64 11.41
C LYS A 31 -23.38 7.93 12.32
N SER A 32 -22.45 8.75 11.84
CA SER A 32 -21.25 9.14 12.58
C SER A 32 -20.86 10.61 12.31
N LEU A 33 -20.14 11.21 13.28
CA LEU A 33 -19.47 12.49 13.12
C LEU A 33 -17.98 12.21 12.89
N VAL A 34 -17.45 12.72 11.79
CA VAL A 34 -16.05 12.56 11.39
C VAL A 34 -15.36 13.92 11.47
N ASN A 35 -14.18 13.97 12.08
CA ASN A 35 -13.30 15.14 12.06
C ASN A 35 -11.91 14.74 11.59
N VAL A 36 -11.29 15.61 10.79
CA VAL A 36 -9.90 15.48 10.35
C VAL A 36 -9.21 16.81 10.57
N PHE A 37 -8.10 16.79 11.29
CA PHE A 37 -7.23 17.94 11.48
C PHE A 37 -5.83 17.59 10.98
N ARG A 38 -5.25 18.47 10.20
CA ARG A 38 -3.90 18.33 9.67
C ARG A 38 -3.13 19.65 9.84
N TYR A 39 -1.98 19.59 10.48
CA TYR A 39 -1.00 20.65 10.50
C TYR A 39 0.29 20.20 9.81
N GLN A 40 0.88 21.06 9.01
CA GLN A 40 2.16 20.80 8.35
C GLN A 40 3.02 22.06 8.36
N LYS A 41 4.26 21.94 8.83
CA LYS A 41 5.29 22.99 8.78
C LYS A 41 6.33 22.64 7.73
N LEU A 42 6.50 23.51 6.75
CA LEU A 42 7.58 23.44 5.78
C LEU A 42 8.85 23.99 6.42
N LEU A 43 9.91 23.20 6.35
CA LEU A 43 11.24 23.53 6.83
C LEU A 43 12.14 23.96 5.65
N LYS A 44 13.38 24.33 5.94
CA LYS A 44 14.38 24.63 4.89
C LYS A 44 14.74 23.37 4.08
N GLY A 45 15.22 23.56 2.86
CA GLY A 45 15.72 22.48 2.00
C GLY A 45 14.66 21.46 1.53
N GLY A 46 13.37 21.85 1.48
CA GLY A 46 12.29 20.94 1.07
C GLY A 46 11.81 19.95 2.14
N SER A 47 12.36 20.06 3.35
CA SER A 47 11.95 19.24 4.49
C SER A 47 10.59 19.71 5.04
N LYS A 48 9.89 18.82 5.74
CA LYS A 48 8.61 19.10 6.38
C LYS A 48 8.38 18.21 7.59
N ILE A 49 7.59 18.70 8.53
CA ILE A 49 7.05 17.94 9.66
C ILE A 49 5.56 18.21 9.76
N GLY A 50 4.79 17.22 10.18
CA GLY A 50 3.35 17.30 10.25
C GLY A 50 2.77 16.62 11.48
N PHE A 51 1.53 17.02 11.79
CA PHE A 51 0.67 16.40 12.79
C PHE A 51 -0.68 16.12 12.15
N LEU A 52 -1.23 14.93 12.40
CA LEU A 52 -2.54 14.49 11.95
C LEU A 52 -3.36 14.06 13.17
N SER A 53 -4.63 14.48 13.20
CA SER A 53 -5.61 13.94 14.13
C SER A 53 -6.87 13.62 13.34
N THR A 54 -7.39 12.41 13.50
CA THR A 54 -8.71 12.05 12.98
C THR A 54 -9.57 11.49 14.09
N SER A 55 -10.86 11.75 14.05
CA SER A 55 -11.82 11.17 14.97
C SER A 55 -13.10 10.79 14.25
N ARG A 56 -13.71 9.69 14.68
CA ARG A 56 -15.05 9.28 14.30
C ARG A 56 -15.82 8.91 15.56
N TYR A 57 -17.00 9.50 15.71
CA TYR A 57 -17.91 9.22 16.81
C TYR A 57 -19.22 8.65 16.23
N TYR A 58 -19.58 7.44 16.65
CA TYR A 58 -20.75 6.75 16.14
C TYR A 58 -22.01 7.09 16.93
N LYS A 59 -23.11 7.30 16.22
CA LYS A 59 -24.42 7.45 16.88
C LYS A 59 -24.82 6.14 17.55
N GLY A 60 -25.00 6.17 18.87
CA GLY A 60 -25.33 4.97 19.66
C GLY A 60 -24.13 4.33 20.34
N GLY A 61 -23.00 5.03 20.38
CA GLY A 61 -21.78 4.65 21.12
C GLY A 61 -20.63 4.20 20.22
N GLY A 62 -19.44 4.18 20.79
CA GLY A 62 -18.20 3.87 20.09
C GLY A 62 -17.51 5.10 19.46
N TYR A 63 -16.21 4.99 19.34
CA TYR A 63 -15.37 6.03 18.71
C TYR A 63 -14.07 5.42 18.16
N GLY A 64 -13.50 6.07 17.16
CA GLY A 64 -12.16 5.85 16.67
C GLY A 64 -11.38 7.15 16.60
N ASN A 65 -10.32 7.27 17.40
CA ASN A 65 -9.41 8.41 17.38
C ASN A 65 -8.03 7.96 16.93
N LEU A 66 -7.41 8.75 16.06
CA LEU A 66 -6.05 8.50 15.59
C LEU A 66 -5.26 9.81 15.66
N PHE A 67 -4.05 9.71 16.21
CA PHE A 67 -3.08 10.79 16.27
C PHE A 67 -1.81 10.37 15.55
N GLY A 68 -1.23 11.28 14.78
CA GLY A 68 -0.04 11.00 14.01
C GLY A 68 0.93 12.15 13.93
N VAL A 69 2.21 11.80 13.89
CA VAL A 69 3.31 12.72 13.55
C VAL A 69 4.04 12.13 12.36
N ASP A 70 4.32 12.95 11.37
CA ASP A 70 5.08 12.58 10.20
C ASP A 70 6.16 13.58 9.86
N GLY A 71 7.16 13.13 9.15
CA GLY A 71 8.24 13.97 8.70
C GLY A 71 8.87 13.49 7.41
N LEU A 72 9.39 14.46 6.68
CA LEU A 72 10.25 14.22 5.52
C LEU A 72 11.42 15.20 5.61
N PHE A 73 12.62 14.66 5.70
CA PHE A 73 13.86 15.43 5.81
C PHE A 73 14.73 15.22 4.58
N GLN A 74 14.97 16.29 3.85
CA GLN A 74 15.94 16.32 2.75
C GLN A 74 17.33 16.61 3.37
N LEU A 75 18.11 15.55 3.59
CA LEU A 75 19.43 15.65 4.23
C LEU A 75 20.49 16.15 3.26
N SER A 76 20.36 15.85 1.96
CA SER A 76 21.16 16.38 0.86
C SER A 76 20.33 16.36 -0.42
N ASN A 77 20.89 16.84 -1.54
CA ASN A 77 20.20 16.80 -2.84
C ASN A 77 19.76 15.39 -3.24
N ASN A 78 20.48 14.38 -2.75
CA ASN A 78 20.27 12.98 -3.14
C ASN A 78 19.79 12.07 -2.00
N LEU A 79 19.68 12.56 -0.76
CA LEU A 79 19.33 11.74 0.40
C LEU A 79 18.13 12.32 1.14
N ARG A 80 17.11 11.49 1.32
CA ARG A 80 15.87 11.81 1.98
C ARG A 80 15.49 10.75 3.00
N VAL A 81 15.04 11.19 4.16
CA VAL A 81 14.46 10.34 5.22
C VAL A 81 13.02 10.74 5.44
N SER A 82 12.15 9.76 5.56
CA SER A 82 10.74 9.96 5.90
C SER A 82 10.33 9.07 7.06
N PHE A 83 9.38 9.53 7.85
CA PHE A 83 8.77 8.71 8.90
C PHE A 83 7.31 9.10 9.11
N ASP A 84 6.52 8.13 9.59
CA ASP A 84 5.16 8.29 10.09
C ASP A 84 5.03 7.48 11.38
N ILE A 85 4.47 8.08 12.42
CA ILE A 85 4.14 7.44 13.69
C ILE A 85 2.69 7.74 13.98
N LEU A 86 1.86 6.71 14.05
CA LEU A 86 0.41 6.81 14.18
C LEU A 86 -0.04 5.99 15.38
N LYS A 87 -0.86 6.54 16.25
CA LYS A 87 -1.45 5.87 17.41
C LYS A 87 -2.95 6.00 17.36
N ASN A 88 -3.65 4.87 17.41
CA ASN A 88 -5.11 4.87 17.52
C ASN A 88 -5.57 4.52 18.93
N PHE A 89 -6.76 5.01 19.26
CA PHE A 89 -7.53 4.70 20.46
C PHE A 89 -8.97 4.51 20.02
N ASN A 90 -9.48 3.29 20.14
CA ASN A 90 -10.77 2.91 19.63
C ASN A 90 -11.62 2.28 20.75
N GLN A 91 -12.91 2.54 20.68
CA GLN A 91 -13.96 1.77 21.34
C GLN A 91 -14.98 1.44 20.25
N GLU A 92 -15.25 0.18 20.07
CA GLU A 92 -16.23 -0.26 19.08
C GLU A 92 -17.64 0.13 19.48
N PRO A 93 -18.51 0.44 18.50
CA PRO A 93 -19.95 0.44 18.77
C PRO A 93 -20.41 -1.01 19.01
N ASN A 94 -21.38 -1.22 19.87
CA ASN A 94 -22.03 -2.53 20.01
C ASN A 94 -23.14 -2.63 18.96
N ARG A 95 -22.83 -3.18 17.78
CA ARG A 95 -23.70 -3.20 16.59
C ARG A 95 -23.38 -4.37 15.67
N ASP A 96 -24.39 -4.96 15.06
CA ASP A 96 -24.30 -6.05 14.07
C ASP A 96 -24.02 -5.50 12.66
N TRP A 97 -22.97 -4.72 12.50
CA TRP A 97 -22.59 -4.17 11.20
C TRP A 97 -21.63 -5.06 10.41
N ILE A 98 -21.05 -6.04 11.08
CA ILE A 98 -20.13 -7.02 10.47
C ILE A 98 -20.62 -8.40 10.85
N ASP A 99 -20.97 -9.18 9.83
CA ASP A 99 -21.37 -10.58 9.98
C ASP A 99 -20.15 -11.48 9.78
N SER A 100 -19.42 -11.71 10.88
CA SER A 100 -18.30 -12.66 10.92
C SER A 100 -18.01 -13.05 12.37
N ASP A 101 -17.80 -14.34 12.60
CA ASP A 101 -17.36 -14.89 13.89
C ASP A 101 -15.83 -15.04 13.97
N ASP A 102 -15.10 -14.55 12.98
CA ASP A 102 -13.64 -14.63 12.96
C ASP A 102 -13.03 -13.86 14.15
N THR A 103 -11.91 -14.39 14.61
CA THR A 103 -11.14 -13.79 15.70
C THR A 103 -9.69 -13.59 15.25
N PHE A 104 -9.06 -12.53 15.72
CA PHE A 104 -7.63 -12.29 15.55
C PHE A 104 -7.05 -11.58 16.77
N ASP A 105 -5.89 -12.02 17.20
CA ASP A 105 -5.14 -11.48 18.34
C ASP A 105 -5.99 -11.32 19.62
N GLY A 106 -6.85 -12.31 19.90
CA GLY A 106 -7.68 -12.37 21.09
C GLY A 106 -8.93 -11.47 21.06
N ARG A 107 -9.25 -10.86 19.92
CA ARG A 107 -10.45 -10.04 19.69
C ARG A 107 -11.34 -10.65 18.61
N THR A 108 -12.62 -10.33 18.68
CA THR A 108 -13.58 -10.70 17.63
C THR A 108 -13.55 -9.66 16.50
N VAL A 109 -13.99 -10.06 15.31
CA VAL A 109 -14.27 -9.14 14.21
C VAL A 109 -15.60 -8.42 14.43
N LYS A 110 -16.50 -8.99 15.25
CA LYS A 110 -17.77 -8.37 15.63
C LYS A 110 -17.55 -7.06 16.37
N LEU A 111 -18.47 -6.13 16.17
CA LEU A 111 -18.47 -4.86 16.89
C LEU A 111 -19.25 -5.00 18.20
N ASP A 112 -18.59 -5.52 19.23
CA ASP A 112 -19.20 -5.87 20.51
C ASP A 112 -18.85 -4.91 21.67
N GLY A 113 -18.24 -3.76 21.33
CA GLY A 113 -17.92 -2.71 22.28
C GLY A 113 -16.52 -2.77 22.86
N GLU A 114 -15.65 -3.60 22.33
CA GLU A 114 -14.25 -3.73 22.75
C GLU A 114 -13.48 -2.40 22.70
N LYS A 115 -12.52 -2.25 23.63
CA LYS A 115 -11.60 -1.11 23.67
C LYS A 115 -10.19 -1.59 23.36
N PHE A 116 -9.54 -0.89 22.48
CA PHE A 116 -8.16 -1.22 22.10
C PHE A 116 -7.40 0.00 21.59
N ASN A 117 -6.11 -0.17 21.49
CA ASN A 117 -5.21 0.81 20.88
C ASN A 117 -4.10 0.09 20.14
N GLY A 118 -3.58 0.69 19.09
CA GLY A 118 -2.51 0.13 18.28
C GLY A 118 -1.55 1.22 17.82
N LEU A 119 -0.40 0.79 17.34
CA LEU A 119 0.67 1.64 16.83
C LEU A 119 0.94 1.28 15.37
N GLY A 120 1.05 2.31 14.52
CA GLY A 120 1.59 2.21 13.17
C GLY A 120 2.85 3.04 13.06
N VAL A 121 3.95 2.46 12.56
CA VAL A 121 5.20 3.17 12.34
C VAL A 121 5.69 2.87 10.93
N SER A 122 6.17 3.88 10.25
CA SER A 122 6.84 3.73 8.95
C SER A 122 8.10 4.61 8.94
N VAL A 123 9.22 4.07 8.47
CA VAL A 123 10.46 4.79 8.27
C VAL A 123 11.03 4.41 6.92
N GLY A 124 11.48 5.40 6.15
CA GLY A 124 12.08 5.19 4.84
C GLY A 124 13.31 6.07 4.62
N ILE A 125 14.32 5.48 4.01
CA ILE A 125 15.53 6.16 3.58
C ILE A 125 15.65 5.98 2.07
N LEU A 126 15.66 7.08 1.33
CA LEU A 126 15.81 7.10 -0.11
C LEU A 126 17.06 7.89 -0.48
N ARG A 127 18.00 7.24 -1.16
CA ARG A 127 19.08 7.90 -1.90
C ARG A 127 18.75 7.82 -3.39
N SER A 128 18.75 8.95 -4.09
CA SER A 128 18.45 9.00 -5.52
C SER A 128 19.38 9.96 -6.21
N THR A 129 20.14 9.44 -7.18
CA THR A 129 20.96 10.19 -8.13
C THR A 129 20.32 10.12 -9.52
N GLU A 130 20.92 10.70 -10.53
CA GLU A 130 20.45 10.61 -11.91
C GLU A 130 20.31 9.16 -12.38
N LYS A 131 21.32 8.33 -12.13
CA LYS A 131 21.39 6.95 -12.63
C LYS A 131 21.02 5.90 -11.58
N TRP A 132 21.20 6.19 -10.29
CA TRP A 132 21.07 5.19 -9.23
C TRP A 132 20.12 5.62 -8.13
N SER A 133 19.20 4.73 -7.75
CA SER A 133 18.31 4.93 -6.61
C SER A 133 18.32 3.72 -5.69
N SER A 134 18.41 3.97 -4.39
CA SER A 134 18.38 2.97 -3.32
C SER A 134 17.33 3.36 -2.30
N TYR A 135 16.48 2.44 -1.91
CA TYR A 135 15.48 2.65 -0.85
C TYR A 135 15.55 1.52 0.16
N ILE A 136 15.49 1.91 1.42
CA ILE A 136 15.29 1.01 2.56
C ILE A 136 14.08 1.53 3.32
N GLY A 137 13.07 0.70 3.51
CA GLY A 137 11.85 1.03 4.24
C GLY A 137 11.55 -0.02 5.31
N TYR A 138 11.11 0.45 6.46
CA TYR A 138 10.56 -0.39 7.51
C TYR A 138 9.18 0.10 7.88
N LYS A 139 8.22 -0.82 7.99
CA LYS A 139 6.85 -0.55 8.40
C LYS A 139 6.45 -1.54 9.48
N HIS A 140 5.81 -1.02 10.52
CA HIS A 140 5.29 -1.79 11.64
C HIS A 140 3.82 -1.39 11.84
N ILE A 141 2.95 -2.37 11.86
CA ILE A 141 1.52 -2.18 12.11
C ILE A 141 1.09 -3.20 13.17
N ASP A 142 0.73 -2.71 14.34
CA ASP A 142 0.20 -3.55 15.41
C ASP A 142 -1.04 -4.34 14.97
N PRO A 143 -1.30 -5.53 15.55
CA PRO A 143 -2.56 -6.27 15.35
C PRO A 143 -3.79 -5.42 15.68
N ASN A 144 -3.65 -4.53 16.67
CA ASN A 144 -4.71 -3.65 17.18
C ASN A 144 -4.73 -2.26 16.48
N TYR A 145 -3.93 -2.08 15.42
CA TYR A 145 -3.95 -0.83 14.69
C TYR A 145 -5.17 -0.72 13.77
N ARG A 146 -6.00 0.31 13.97
CA ARG A 146 -7.17 0.61 13.15
C ARG A 146 -7.38 2.12 13.01
N GLY A 147 -7.59 2.56 11.80
CA GLY A 147 -7.91 3.95 11.48
C GLY A 147 -9.34 4.06 10.94
N ASP A 148 -10.30 4.45 11.77
CA ASP A 148 -11.73 4.50 11.40
C ASP A 148 -12.07 5.62 10.37
N VAL A 149 -11.14 6.54 10.13
CA VAL A 149 -11.22 7.59 9.10
C VAL A 149 -10.19 7.36 7.99
N GLY A 150 -9.53 6.22 7.99
CA GLY A 150 -8.52 5.83 7.03
C GLY A 150 -8.84 4.51 6.35
N PHE A 151 -7.94 4.07 5.48
CA PHE A 151 -8.04 2.80 4.80
C PHE A 151 -6.81 1.96 5.12
N VAL A 152 -6.97 0.98 6.02
CA VAL A 152 -5.95 0.00 6.38
C VAL A 152 -6.52 -1.37 6.10
N VAL A 153 -5.95 -2.06 5.12
CA VAL A 153 -6.47 -3.36 4.65
C VAL A 153 -5.92 -4.55 5.41
N LYS A 154 -4.71 -4.44 5.94
CA LYS A 154 -4.04 -5.50 6.71
C LYS A 154 -3.26 -4.90 7.86
N ASN A 155 -3.35 -5.50 9.04
CA ASN A 155 -2.56 -5.19 10.23
C ASN A 155 -1.60 -6.35 10.57
N ASP A 156 -1.11 -6.42 11.79
CA ASP A 156 -0.22 -7.49 12.29
C ASP A 156 1.04 -7.72 11.44
N ARG A 157 1.77 -6.62 11.10
CA ARG A 157 2.89 -6.72 10.16
C ARG A 157 4.12 -5.93 10.58
N LYS A 158 5.26 -6.57 10.42
CA LYS A 158 6.60 -5.99 10.42
C LYS A 158 7.20 -6.20 9.04
N TRP A 159 7.34 -5.15 8.27
CA TRP A 159 7.69 -5.22 6.86
C TRP A 159 8.99 -4.46 6.58
N LEU A 160 9.98 -5.15 6.06
CA LEU A 160 11.22 -4.58 5.54
C LEU A 160 11.20 -4.61 4.02
N THR A 161 11.41 -3.45 3.40
CA THR A 161 11.55 -3.29 1.94
C THR A 161 12.96 -2.82 1.61
N LEU A 162 13.60 -3.50 0.66
CA LEU A 162 14.85 -3.10 0.05
C LEU A 162 14.62 -2.91 -1.45
N LEU A 163 15.04 -1.78 -2.01
CA LEU A 163 14.92 -1.52 -3.44
C LEU A 163 16.19 -0.90 -3.99
N GLN A 164 16.60 -1.40 -5.16
CA GLN A 164 17.69 -0.84 -5.96
C GLN A 164 17.21 -0.62 -7.38
N SER A 165 17.52 0.53 -7.96
CA SER A 165 17.19 0.85 -9.33
C SER A 165 18.37 1.51 -10.03
N TYR A 166 18.67 1.07 -11.24
CA TYR A 166 19.69 1.66 -12.11
C TYR A 166 19.04 2.11 -13.42
N LYS A 167 19.47 3.27 -13.93
CA LYS A 167 18.98 3.90 -15.16
C LYS A 167 20.11 4.16 -16.13
N MET A 168 19.88 3.86 -17.38
CA MET A 168 20.74 4.15 -18.52
C MET A 168 20.02 5.10 -19.48
N PHE A 169 20.77 6.01 -20.08
CA PHE A 169 20.24 7.00 -21.02
C PHE A 169 21.04 6.96 -22.32
N TRP A 170 20.36 7.19 -23.45
CA TRP A 170 20.96 7.25 -24.77
C TRP A 170 20.44 8.46 -25.53
N ASP A 171 21.36 9.20 -26.17
CA ASP A 171 21.03 10.36 -26.97
C ASP A 171 20.59 9.99 -28.40
N LEU A 172 21.09 8.86 -28.90
CA LEU A 172 20.85 8.36 -30.25
C LEU A 172 20.26 6.94 -30.25
N GLY A 173 19.70 6.54 -31.41
CA GLY A 173 19.14 5.21 -31.59
C GLY A 173 17.69 5.06 -31.13
N LEU A 174 17.22 3.83 -31.00
CA LEU A 174 15.83 3.48 -30.66
C LEU A 174 15.49 3.80 -29.21
N PHE A 175 16.41 3.54 -28.30
CA PHE A 175 16.22 3.73 -26.86
C PHE A 175 16.48 5.16 -26.44
N LYS A 176 15.62 5.71 -25.57
CA LYS A 176 15.87 6.96 -24.85
C LYS A 176 16.42 6.67 -23.45
N LYS A 177 15.85 5.68 -22.79
CA LYS A 177 16.17 5.32 -21.42
C LYS A 177 15.83 3.86 -21.18
N ALA A 178 16.62 3.18 -20.38
CA ALA A 178 16.22 1.94 -19.75
C ALA A 178 16.45 1.99 -18.24
N SER A 179 15.69 1.22 -17.51
CA SER A 179 15.87 1.04 -16.07
C SER A 179 15.73 -0.42 -15.69
N PHE A 180 16.55 -0.82 -14.72
CA PHE A 180 16.46 -2.11 -14.05
C PHE A 180 16.23 -1.84 -12.58
N THR A 181 15.20 -2.46 -11.99
CA THR A 181 14.85 -2.32 -10.59
C THR A 181 14.68 -3.69 -9.97
N VAL A 182 15.25 -3.88 -8.79
CA VAL A 182 15.02 -5.05 -7.95
C VAL A 182 14.48 -4.56 -6.63
N LYS A 183 13.43 -5.23 -6.14
CA LYS A 183 12.81 -4.99 -4.85
C LYS A 183 12.72 -6.31 -4.10
N LYS A 184 13.03 -6.30 -2.82
CA LYS A 184 12.87 -7.43 -1.91
C LYS A 184 12.02 -6.99 -0.74
N ASP A 185 10.97 -7.75 -0.45
CA ASP A 185 10.16 -7.60 0.74
C ASP A 185 10.34 -8.78 1.68
N ILE A 186 10.40 -8.49 2.97
CA ILE A 186 10.40 -9.47 4.04
C ILE A 186 9.36 -9.04 5.05
N VAL A 187 8.37 -9.88 5.30
CA VAL A 187 7.26 -9.60 6.21
C VAL A 187 7.20 -10.66 7.30
N TYR A 188 7.13 -10.20 8.53
CA TYR A 188 6.83 -11.01 9.71
C TYR A 188 5.52 -10.55 10.32
N ASN A 189 4.77 -11.45 10.92
CA ASN A 189 3.68 -11.09 11.81
C ASN A 189 4.21 -10.63 13.17
N TYR A 190 3.31 -10.22 14.06
CA TYR A 190 3.68 -9.73 15.39
C TYR A 190 4.29 -10.81 16.29
N LYS A 191 3.92 -12.07 16.08
CA LYS A 191 4.49 -13.25 16.76
C LYS A 191 5.87 -13.65 16.23
N ASN A 192 6.43 -12.88 15.29
CA ASN A 192 7.69 -13.12 14.58
C ASN A 192 7.67 -14.36 13.67
N ASN A 193 6.52 -14.84 13.26
CA ASN A 193 6.43 -15.83 12.20
C ASN A 193 6.66 -15.12 10.87
N LEU A 194 7.39 -15.79 9.98
CA LEU A 194 7.66 -15.29 8.64
C LEU A 194 6.43 -15.48 7.76
N ASP A 195 5.86 -14.36 7.26
CA ASP A 195 4.68 -14.38 6.40
C ASP A 195 5.06 -14.30 4.92
N VAL A 196 6.01 -13.42 4.54
CA VAL A 196 6.36 -13.20 3.14
C VAL A 196 7.87 -13.00 2.98
N ILE A 197 8.43 -13.65 1.97
CA ILE A 197 9.70 -13.24 1.32
C ILE A 197 9.42 -13.17 -0.17
N SER A 198 9.47 -11.98 -0.75
CA SER A 198 9.31 -11.78 -2.19
C SER A 198 10.52 -11.08 -2.81
N LEU A 199 10.69 -11.29 -4.11
CA LEU A 199 11.68 -10.62 -4.94
C LEU A 199 11.01 -10.17 -6.24
N ASP A 200 10.94 -8.87 -6.47
CA ASP A 200 10.36 -8.29 -7.66
C ASP A 200 11.48 -7.75 -8.55
N GLY A 201 11.43 -8.06 -9.83
CA GLY A 201 12.33 -7.56 -10.86
C GLY A 201 11.56 -6.75 -11.91
N ILE A 202 12.05 -5.55 -12.26
CA ILE A 202 11.43 -4.69 -13.27
C ILE A 202 12.51 -4.25 -14.26
N ILE A 203 12.27 -4.53 -15.54
CA ILE A 203 13.04 -4.00 -16.66
C ILE A 203 12.08 -3.12 -17.45
N ARG A 204 12.45 -1.85 -17.65
CA ARG A 204 11.65 -0.90 -18.44
C ARG A 204 12.53 -0.19 -19.45
N ALA A 205 12.06 -0.09 -20.68
CA ALA A 205 12.70 0.66 -21.74
C ALA A 205 11.71 1.71 -22.31
N ASP A 206 12.11 2.97 -22.27
CA ASP A 206 11.42 4.06 -22.93
C ASP A 206 12.07 4.25 -24.32
N LEU A 207 11.28 4.10 -25.36
CA LEU A 207 11.71 4.13 -26.76
C LEU A 207 11.38 5.49 -27.40
N ARG A 208 12.02 5.79 -28.52
CA ARG A 208 11.61 6.92 -29.36
C ARG A 208 10.25 6.61 -30.00
N GLY A 209 9.46 7.66 -30.30
CA GLY A 209 8.09 7.48 -30.80
C GLY A 209 7.06 7.21 -29.70
N ASN A 210 7.32 7.73 -28.48
CA ASN A 210 6.40 7.65 -27.33
C ASN A 210 5.94 6.23 -27.00
N SER A 211 6.88 5.29 -27.03
CA SER A 211 6.63 3.88 -26.73
C SER A 211 7.42 3.46 -25.50
N THR A 212 6.84 2.57 -24.72
CA THR A 212 7.45 1.97 -23.53
C THR A 212 7.21 0.49 -23.54
N VAL A 213 8.24 -0.29 -23.24
CA VAL A 213 8.15 -1.73 -22.97
C VAL A 213 8.61 -1.97 -21.54
N SER A 214 7.83 -2.73 -20.78
CA SER A 214 8.17 -3.12 -19.42
C SER A 214 8.02 -4.63 -19.25
N TYR A 215 8.93 -5.23 -18.52
CA TYR A 215 8.85 -6.60 -18.05
C TYR A 215 8.92 -6.58 -16.53
N TYR A 216 7.96 -7.21 -15.88
CA TYR A 216 7.89 -7.42 -14.44
C TYR A 216 7.99 -8.90 -14.16
N TYR A 217 8.70 -9.24 -13.13
CA TYR A 217 8.77 -10.59 -12.59
C TYR A 217 8.61 -10.52 -11.08
N ASP A 218 7.49 -11.01 -10.59
CA ASP A 218 7.18 -11.09 -9.17
C ASP A 218 7.36 -12.53 -8.71
N TYR A 219 8.19 -12.76 -7.70
CA TYR A 219 8.50 -14.09 -7.19
C TYR A 219 8.39 -14.14 -5.68
N ASP A 220 7.54 -15.05 -5.19
CA ASP A 220 7.38 -15.34 -3.78
C ASP A 220 8.12 -16.62 -3.41
N PHE A 221 9.18 -16.49 -2.60
CA PHE A 221 9.85 -17.64 -1.97
C PHE A 221 8.95 -18.31 -0.95
N ILE A 222 8.21 -17.49 -0.19
CA ILE A 222 7.16 -17.90 0.73
C ILE A 222 6.13 -16.78 0.85
N SER A 223 4.86 -17.15 0.89
CA SER A 223 3.74 -16.28 1.25
C SER A 223 2.76 -17.06 2.11
N ASN A 224 2.43 -16.58 3.29
CA ASN A 224 1.41 -17.15 4.15
C ASN A 224 0.06 -16.49 3.88
N TYR A 225 -0.97 -17.30 3.73
CA TYR A 225 -2.35 -16.84 3.61
C TYR A 225 -3.29 -17.87 4.23
N LEU A 226 -4.14 -17.44 5.16
CA LEU A 226 -5.05 -18.31 5.93
C LEU A 226 -4.31 -19.50 6.54
N ASP A 227 -3.22 -19.23 7.26
CA ASP A 227 -2.34 -20.21 7.92
C ASP A 227 -1.73 -21.27 6.97
N THR A 228 -1.78 -21.03 5.67
CA THR A 228 -1.19 -21.91 4.65
C THR A 228 0.00 -21.24 3.98
N ASP A 229 1.13 -21.95 3.95
CA ASP A 229 2.35 -21.51 3.29
C ASP A 229 2.35 -21.90 1.80
N TYR A 230 2.41 -20.90 0.93
CA TYR A 230 2.64 -21.06 -0.50
C TYR A 230 4.09 -20.74 -0.80
N LYS A 231 4.78 -21.60 -1.58
CA LYS A 231 6.23 -21.49 -1.79
C LYS A 231 6.63 -21.58 -3.25
N ASN A 232 7.65 -20.81 -3.61
CA ASN A 232 8.35 -20.88 -4.90
C ASN A 232 7.40 -20.72 -6.09
N TYR A 233 6.67 -19.64 -6.13
CA TYR A 233 5.79 -19.29 -7.24
C TYR A 233 6.02 -17.87 -7.70
N GLY A 234 5.50 -17.52 -8.86
CA GLY A 234 5.63 -16.16 -9.36
C GLY A 234 5.02 -15.97 -10.72
N THR A 235 4.84 -14.70 -11.06
CA THR A 235 4.21 -14.25 -12.30
C THR A 235 5.14 -13.34 -13.10
N SER A 236 5.04 -13.44 -14.41
CA SER A 236 5.68 -12.55 -15.37
C SER A 236 4.64 -11.68 -16.04
N ILE A 237 4.94 -10.38 -16.17
CA ILE A 237 4.07 -9.43 -16.84
C ILE A 237 4.89 -8.68 -17.90
N ILE A 238 4.42 -8.70 -19.14
CA ILE A 238 4.97 -7.89 -20.23
C ILE A 238 3.96 -6.81 -20.58
N GLU A 239 4.37 -5.56 -20.47
CA GLU A 239 3.54 -4.42 -20.82
C GLU A 239 4.14 -3.67 -22.01
N LEU A 240 3.30 -3.34 -22.98
CA LEU A 240 3.59 -2.44 -24.07
C LEU A 240 2.63 -1.27 -24.03
N SER A 241 3.15 -0.04 -24.09
CA SER A 241 2.38 1.17 -24.28
C SER A 241 3.02 1.99 -25.39
N SER A 242 2.23 2.40 -26.37
CA SER A 242 2.70 3.19 -27.51
C SER A 242 1.69 4.27 -27.88
N SER A 243 2.16 5.48 -28.09
CA SER A 243 1.36 6.60 -28.61
C SER A 243 2.08 7.17 -29.84
N PRO A 244 2.05 6.43 -30.99
CA PRO A 244 2.80 6.80 -32.18
C PRO A 244 2.30 8.10 -32.83
N LYS A 245 1.07 8.46 -32.53
CA LYS A 245 0.41 9.72 -32.91
C LYS A 245 -0.37 10.24 -31.70
N GLU A 246 -0.60 11.55 -31.64
CA GLU A 246 -1.32 12.21 -30.54
C GLU A 246 -2.74 11.65 -30.31
N PHE A 247 -3.39 11.21 -31.39
CA PHE A 247 -4.75 10.71 -31.38
C PHE A 247 -4.87 9.18 -31.23
N ILE A 248 -3.74 8.43 -31.13
CA ILE A 248 -3.75 6.97 -30.99
C ILE A 248 -2.90 6.57 -29.79
N THR A 249 -3.48 5.79 -28.89
CA THR A 249 -2.76 5.10 -27.82
C THR A 249 -3.09 3.61 -27.85
N ILE A 250 -2.05 2.77 -27.89
CA ILE A 250 -2.14 1.32 -27.89
C ILE A 250 -1.54 0.83 -26.56
N ARG A 251 -2.22 -0.09 -25.87
CA ARG A 251 -1.71 -0.76 -24.69
C ARG A 251 -1.95 -2.27 -24.79
N SER A 252 -0.95 -3.03 -24.41
CA SER A 252 -1.05 -4.48 -24.29
C SER A 252 -0.41 -4.91 -22.98
N ASN A 253 -1.03 -5.87 -22.32
CA ASN A 253 -0.50 -6.53 -21.12
C ASN A 253 -0.65 -8.03 -21.29
N LEU A 254 0.44 -8.76 -21.08
CA LEU A 254 0.48 -10.21 -21.06
C LEU A 254 0.97 -10.63 -19.68
N ARG A 255 0.15 -11.36 -18.93
CA ARG A 255 0.50 -11.91 -17.61
C ARG A 255 0.44 -13.42 -17.66
N PHE A 256 1.46 -14.08 -17.14
CA PHE A 256 1.54 -15.54 -17.08
C PHE A 256 2.42 -16.00 -15.92
N GLY A 257 2.12 -17.17 -15.39
CA GLY A 257 2.89 -17.73 -14.29
C GLY A 257 2.08 -18.64 -13.38
N LYS A 258 2.46 -18.63 -12.11
CA LYS A 258 1.71 -19.28 -11.03
C LYS A 258 1.38 -18.23 -9.98
N ASP A 259 0.14 -18.24 -9.49
CA ASP A 259 -0.33 -17.38 -8.42
C ASP A 259 -1.33 -18.12 -7.54
N VAL A 260 -1.60 -17.59 -6.36
CA VAL A 260 -2.60 -18.13 -5.43
C VAL A 260 -3.99 -17.65 -5.84
N ALA A 261 -4.93 -18.57 -5.98
CA ALA A 261 -6.33 -18.26 -6.27
C ALA A 261 -7.05 -17.79 -4.98
N TYR A 262 -6.79 -16.56 -4.54
CA TYR A 262 -7.30 -15.99 -3.28
C TYR A 262 -8.82 -15.90 -3.17
N ASN A 263 -9.54 -15.92 -4.30
CA ASN A 263 -10.99 -15.77 -4.35
C ASN A 263 -11.73 -17.11 -4.26
N SER A 264 -11.03 -18.23 -4.06
CA SER A 264 -11.65 -19.53 -3.87
C SER A 264 -11.87 -19.83 -2.39
N ASP A 265 -12.85 -20.68 -2.06
CA ASP A 265 -13.09 -21.15 -0.69
C ASP A 265 -11.89 -21.94 -0.15
N ASN A 266 -11.13 -22.57 -1.03
CA ASN A 266 -9.88 -23.25 -0.75
C ASN A 266 -8.79 -22.66 -1.65
N PRO A 267 -8.04 -21.65 -1.21
CA PRO A 267 -6.99 -21.04 -1.99
C PRO A 267 -5.90 -22.05 -2.36
N GLU A 268 -5.56 -22.13 -3.63
CA GLU A 268 -4.54 -23.06 -4.16
C GLU A 268 -3.65 -22.34 -5.16
N LEU A 269 -2.43 -22.87 -5.37
CA LEU A 269 -1.55 -22.43 -6.43
C LEU A 269 -2.08 -22.87 -7.79
N GLY A 270 -2.43 -21.91 -8.61
CA GLY A 270 -2.91 -22.09 -9.97
C GLY A 270 -1.95 -21.57 -11.03
N LYS A 271 -2.16 -22.00 -12.29
CA LYS A 271 -1.53 -21.36 -13.44
C LYS A 271 -2.39 -20.18 -13.88
N GLU A 272 -1.75 -19.04 -14.10
CA GLU A 272 -2.41 -17.85 -14.62
C GLU A 272 -1.94 -17.55 -16.04
N PHE A 273 -2.87 -17.14 -16.89
CA PHE A 273 -2.59 -16.60 -18.21
C PHE A 273 -3.65 -15.55 -18.54
N LEU A 274 -3.21 -14.30 -18.74
CA LEU A 274 -4.09 -13.18 -19.05
C LEU A 274 -3.49 -12.36 -20.19
N ILE A 275 -4.31 -12.05 -21.19
CA ILE A 275 -3.96 -11.09 -22.24
C ILE A 275 -4.98 -9.94 -22.19
N PHE A 276 -4.45 -8.74 -22.14
CA PHE A 276 -5.24 -7.52 -22.27
C PHE A 276 -4.69 -6.70 -23.44
N PHE A 277 -5.59 -6.23 -24.32
CA PHE A 277 -5.27 -5.32 -25.41
C PHE A 277 -6.29 -4.19 -25.45
N SER A 278 -5.83 -2.95 -25.59
CA SER A 278 -6.70 -1.79 -25.78
C SER A 278 -6.12 -0.80 -26.76
N THR A 279 -6.99 -0.20 -27.55
CA THR A 279 -6.65 0.94 -28.42
C THR A 279 -7.62 2.07 -28.12
N ARG A 280 -7.07 3.26 -27.92
CA ARG A 280 -7.85 4.49 -27.73
C ARG A 280 -7.59 5.42 -28.90
N PHE A 281 -8.67 5.89 -29.52
CA PHE A 281 -8.66 6.96 -30.50
C PHE A 281 -9.25 8.22 -29.88
N GLN A 282 -8.56 9.33 -30.00
CA GLN A 282 -9.06 10.65 -29.62
C GLN A 282 -9.44 11.39 -30.92
N ILE A 283 -10.74 11.59 -31.10
CA ILE A 283 -11.29 12.36 -32.23
C ILE A 283 -11.46 13.79 -31.70
N ASN A 284 -10.81 14.76 -32.37
CA ASN A 284 -10.94 16.19 -32.06
C ASN A 284 -12.15 16.77 -32.80
#